data_25e7143776eba5a76171a3ba56661598
#
_entry.id   25e7143776eba5a76171a3ba56661598
#
_cell.length_a   1.000
_cell.length_b   1.000
_cell.length_c   1.000
_cell.angle_alpha   90.00
_cell.angle_beta   90.00
_cell.angle_gamma   90.00
#
_symmetry.space_group_name_H-M   'P 1'
#
loop_
_entity.id
_entity.type
_entity.pdbx_description
1 polymer ?
#
loop_
_entity_poly.entity_id
_entity_poly.type
_entity_poly.pdbx_seq_one_letter_code
_entity_poly.pdbx_strand_id
1 'polypeptide(L)'
;IVTLAMNLYSQGVDPGLDLSNPDEIIEVYTQSTGLPVHPRHPWVGELVYTAFSGSHQDAIRKCLHKQAPDEPWQVAYLPIDPRDLGRDYQAVIRVNSQSGKGGVAFVLERDYGLILPRWMQVELAQIVQRESEADSGEIGSERIHALFMEHFADSSHPFALEGYRLDRRDGIDVIEAQVVSSGRFETIQGTGEGAIEAFVNAWASAYGNRINVVDYSEHTLGTDTSAEAVAYVQLNIDGQRSAGVAFDRETVSASMRAVLASLNCAQLARAAA
;
A
#
# COMPACT_ATOMS: atom_id res chain seq x y z
N ILE A 1 2.40 -35.33 -18.08
CA ILE A 1 3.70 -35.60 -17.39
C ILE A 1 3.76 -34.72 -16.13
N VAL A 2 3.64 -33.39 -16.25
CA VAL A 2 3.79 -32.46 -15.11
C VAL A 2 2.90 -32.81 -13.93
N THR A 3 1.60 -33.05 -14.15
CA THR A 3 0.65 -33.40 -13.08
C THR A 3 1.08 -34.66 -12.34
N LEU A 4 1.53 -35.70 -13.06
CA LEU A 4 1.98 -36.94 -12.44
C LEU A 4 3.27 -36.74 -11.62
N ALA A 5 4.23 -36.04 -12.20
CA ALA A 5 5.51 -35.75 -11.54
C ALA A 5 5.31 -34.93 -10.25
N MET A 6 4.50 -33.87 -10.31
CA MET A 6 4.22 -33.04 -9.15
C MET A 6 3.39 -33.73 -8.08
N ASN A 7 2.49 -34.64 -8.49
CA ASN A 7 1.77 -35.47 -7.51
C ASN A 7 2.71 -36.48 -6.80
N LEU A 8 3.72 -37.02 -7.48
CA LEU A 8 4.75 -37.83 -6.84
C LEU A 8 5.60 -36.97 -5.88
N TYR A 9 6.06 -35.82 -6.35
CA TYR A 9 6.84 -34.89 -5.55
C TYR A 9 6.11 -34.48 -4.26
N SER A 10 4.83 -34.13 -4.34
CA SER A 10 4.00 -33.77 -3.18
C SER A 10 3.80 -34.92 -2.18
N GLN A 11 4.10 -36.15 -2.56
CA GLN A 11 4.09 -37.33 -1.70
C GLN A 11 5.50 -37.72 -1.22
N GLY A 12 6.50 -36.89 -1.46
CA GLY A 12 7.89 -37.15 -1.08
C GLY A 12 8.62 -38.12 -2.02
N VAL A 13 8.09 -38.37 -3.22
CA VAL A 13 8.73 -39.23 -4.23
C VAL A 13 9.34 -38.35 -5.32
N ASP A 14 10.67 -38.41 -5.47
CA ASP A 14 11.36 -37.70 -6.53
C ASP A 14 10.96 -38.25 -7.91
N PRO A 15 10.36 -37.44 -8.80
CA PRO A 15 9.98 -37.88 -10.12
C PRO A 15 11.17 -38.01 -11.09
N GLY A 16 12.36 -37.57 -10.71
CA GLY A 16 13.55 -37.52 -11.55
C GLY A 16 13.43 -36.52 -12.71
N LEU A 17 12.58 -35.50 -12.57
CA LEU A 17 12.35 -34.47 -13.59
C LEU A 17 12.56 -33.09 -12.99
N ASP A 18 13.25 -32.21 -13.71
CA ASP A 18 13.35 -30.80 -13.36
C ASP A 18 12.12 -30.06 -13.84
N LEU A 19 11.34 -29.56 -12.89
CA LEU A 19 10.11 -28.76 -13.13
C LEU A 19 10.24 -27.33 -12.58
N SER A 20 11.47 -26.89 -12.32
CA SER A 20 11.75 -25.55 -11.78
C SER A 20 11.48 -24.41 -12.79
N ASN A 21 11.37 -24.74 -14.08
CA ASN A 21 11.01 -23.78 -15.14
C ASN A 21 9.82 -24.29 -15.97
N PRO A 22 8.58 -24.23 -15.47
CA PRO A 22 7.42 -24.72 -16.17
C PRO A 22 7.06 -23.89 -17.41
N ASP A 23 7.50 -22.63 -17.49
CA ASP A 23 7.16 -21.76 -18.62
C ASP A 23 7.84 -22.25 -19.91
N GLU A 24 9.09 -22.76 -19.83
CA GLU A 24 9.74 -23.41 -20.95
C GLU A 24 8.99 -24.67 -21.42
N ILE A 25 8.53 -25.46 -20.46
CA ILE A 25 7.72 -26.68 -20.77
C ILE A 25 6.42 -26.31 -21.47
N ILE A 26 5.74 -25.26 -20.98
CA ILE A 26 4.50 -24.73 -21.57
C ILE A 26 4.74 -24.20 -22.97
N GLU A 27 5.83 -23.47 -23.17
CA GLU A 27 6.20 -22.92 -24.47
C GLU A 27 6.46 -24.04 -25.49
N VAL A 28 7.30 -25.01 -25.16
CA VAL A 28 7.60 -26.18 -26.03
C VAL A 28 6.32 -26.95 -26.33
N TYR A 29 5.46 -27.19 -25.35
CA TYR A 29 4.18 -27.86 -25.54
C TYR A 29 3.30 -27.08 -26.53
N THR A 30 3.13 -25.79 -26.31
CA THR A 30 2.26 -24.93 -27.12
C THR A 30 2.77 -24.82 -28.56
N GLN A 31 4.09 -24.67 -28.76
CA GLN A 31 4.71 -24.61 -30.08
C GLN A 31 4.55 -25.94 -30.81
N SER A 32 4.72 -27.07 -30.11
CA SER A 32 4.69 -28.40 -30.72
C SER A 32 3.26 -28.87 -31.06
N THR A 33 2.29 -28.49 -30.27
CA THR A 33 0.90 -28.98 -30.42
C THR A 33 -0.06 -27.98 -31.07
N GLY A 34 0.30 -26.68 -31.04
CA GLY A 34 -0.60 -25.59 -31.41
C GLY A 34 -1.74 -25.36 -30.40
N LEU A 35 -1.71 -25.99 -29.21
CA LEU A 35 -2.75 -25.89 -28.19
C LEU A 35 -2.24 -25.12 -26.96
N PRO A 36 -2.99 -24.14 -26.46
CA PRO A 36 -2.65 -23.46 -25.23
C PRO A 36 -2.83 -24.39 -24.02
N VAL A 37 -2.01 -24.19 -22.98
CA VAL A 37 -2.23 -24.84 -21.69
C VAL A 37 -3.39 -24.14 -20.98
N HIS A 38 -4.30 -24.93 -20.40
CA HIS A 38 -5.46 -24.39 -19.70
C HIS A 38 -5.00 -23.56 -18.47
N PRO A 39 -5.51 -22.34 -18.25
CA PRO A 39 -5.07 -21.47 -17.15
C PRO A 39 -5.16 -22.12 -15.76
N ARG A 40 -6.05 -23.09 -15.57
CA ARG A 40 -6.19 -23.87 -14.33
C ARG A 40 -5.59 -25.27 -14.44
N HIS A 41 -4.64 -25.49 -15.35
CA HIS A 41 -3.96 -26.78 -15.44
C HIS A 41 -3.25 -27.08 -14.13
N PRO A 42 -3.42 -28.27 -13.52
CA PRO A 42 -2.80 -28.61 -12.24
C PRO A 42 -1.30 -28.31 -12.23
N TRP A 43 -0.83 -27.61 -11.19
CA TRP A 43 0.53 -27.22 -10.90
C TRP A 43 1.12 -26.09 -11.78
N VAL A 44 0.87 -26.08 -13.07
CA VAL A 44 1.53 -25.15 -14.01
C VAL A 44 0.60 -24.13 -14.66
N GLY A 45 -0.71 -24.24 -14.46
CA GLY A 45 -1.66 -23.26 -14.98
C GLY A 45 -1.42 -21.87 -14.38
N GLU A 46 -1.62 -20.84 -15.16
CA GLU A 46 -1.39 -19.44 -14.78
C GLU A 46 -2.17 -19.03 -13.52
N LEU A 47 -3.39 -19.57 -13.35
CA LEU A 47 -4.29 -19.21 -12.25
C LEU A 47 -4.26 -20.20 -11.06
N VAL A 48 -3.37 -21.20 -11.07
CA VAL A 48 -3.37 -22.23 -10.02
C VAL A 48 -2.98 -21.68 -8.67
N TYR A 49 -2.07 -20.71 -8.64
CA TYR A 49 -1.60 -20.07 -7.41
C TYR A 49 -2.25 -18.72 -7.14
N THR A 50 -3.24 -18.33 -7.95
CA THR A 50 -3.86 -17.00 -7.87
C THR A 50 -5.07 -17.01 -6.96
N ALA A 51 -5.13 -16.07 -6.03
CA ALA A 51 -6.27 -15.81 -5.16
C ALA A 51 -6.90 -14.46 -5.51
N PHE A 52 -8.22 -14.44 -5.72
CA PHE A 52 -9.00 -13.22 -5.98
C PHE A 52 -9.84 -12.80 -4.77
N SER A 53 -10.25 -13.75 -3.93
CA SER A 53 -11.06 -13.47 -2.75
C SER A 53 -10.23 -12.76 -1.67
N GLY A 54 -10.74 -11.65 -1.15
CA GLY A 54 -10.05 -10.85 -0.14
C GLY A 54 -9.73 -11.62 1.16
N SER A 55 -10.57 -12.57 1.56
CA SER A 55 -10.28 -13.43 2.73
C SER A 55 -9.14 -14.40 2.48
N HIS A 56 -9.04 -14.97 1.27
CA HIS A 56 -7.92 -15.83 0.88
C HIS A 56 -6.62 -15.02 0.76
N GLN A 57 -6.68 -13.85 0.14
CA GLN A 57 -5.54 -12.95 0.02
C GLN A 57 -4.98 -12.53 1.39
N ASP A 58 -5.84 -12.17 2.34
CA ASP A 58 -5.42 -11.82 3.71
C ASP A 58 -4.81 -13.01 4.46
N ALA A 59 -5.37 -14.21 4.28
CA ALA A 59 -4.82 -15.43 4.87
C ALA A 59 -3.44 -15.78 4.30
N ILE A 60 -3.28 -15.74 2.97
CA ILE A 60 -2.00 -15.97 2.28
C ILE A 60 -0.95 -14.96 2.78
N ARG A 61 -1.29 -13.66 2.78
CA ARG A 61 -0.40 -12.61 3.27
C ARG A 61 0.08 -12.89 4.70
N LYS A 62 -0.82 -13.19 5.62
CA LYS A 62 -0.47 -13.49 7.01
C LYS A 62 0.39 -14.73 7.15
N CYS A 63 0.18 -15.75 6.32
CA CYS A 63 1.01 -16.95 6.32
C CYS A 63 2.40 -16.66 5.76
N LEU A 64 2.52 -15.93 4.65
CA LEU A 64 3.81 -15.53 4.08
C LEU A 64 4.66 -14.74 5.06
N HIS A 65 4.07 -13.82 5.83
CA HIS A 65 4.78 -13.07 6.87
C HIS A 65 5.29 -13.93 8.04
N LYS A 66 4.67 -15.09 8.27
CA LYS A 66 5.06 -16.01 9.35
C LYS A 66 5.97 -17.14 8.88
N GLN A 67 6.01 -17.40 7.58
CA GLN A 67 6.79 -18.48 7.00
C GLN A 67 8.30 -18.18 7.14
N ALA A 68 8.99 -18.96 7.95
CA ALA A 68 10.44 -18.88 8.04
C ALA A 68 11.10 -19.64 6.87
N PRO A 69 12.30 -19.21 6.40
CA PRO A 69 12.97 -19.83 5.25
C PRO A 69 13.30 -21.32 5.43
N ASP A 70 13.58 -21.75 6.66
CA ASP A 70 14.02 -23.10 6.98
C ASP A 70 12.88 -24.01 7.53
N GLU A 71 11.66 -23.51 7.57
CA GLU A 71 10.50 -24.27 8.03
C GLU A 71 9.76 -24.93 6.85
N PRO A 72 9.10 -26.09 7.09
CA PRO A 72 8.22 -26.69 6.10
C PRO A 72 7.17 -25.70 5.62
N TRP A 73 6.85 -25.73 4.31
CA TRP A 73 5.87 -24.84 3.71
C TRP A 73 4.47 -25.01 4.34
N GLN A 74 3.92 -23.93 4.89
CA GLN A 74 2.63 -23.92 5.60
C GLN A 74 1.74 -22.73 5.22
N VAL A 75 1.85 -22.25 3.99
CA VAL A 75 1.05 -21.12 3.52
C VAL A 75 -0.34 -21.60 3.10
N ALA A 76 -1.37 -21.01 3.69
CA ALA A 76 -2.76 -21.32 3.37
C ALA A 76 -3.05 -21.15 1.88
N TYR A 77 -3.84 -22.06 1.30
CA TYR A 77 -4.27 -22.07 -0.11
C TYR A 77 -3.17 -22.30 -1.15
N LEU A 78 -1.92 -22.38 -0.74
CA LEU A 78 -0.79 -22.68 -1.62
C LEU A 78 -0.21 -24.04 -1.27
N PRO A 79 -0.46 -25.09 -2.10
CA PRO A 79 -0.07 -26.46 -1.77
C PRO A 79 1.43 -26.69 -1.75
N ILE A 80 2.20 -25.86 -2.43
CA ILE A 80 3.67 -25.80 -2.43
C ILE A 80 4.10 -24.36 -2.53
N ASP A 81 5.39 -24.09 -2.28
CA ASP A 81 5.97 -22.78 -2.59
C ASP A 81 5.96 -22.57 -4.12
N PRO A 82 5.33 -21.52 -4.66
CA PRO A 82 5.38 -21.22 -6.09
C PRO A 82 6.80 -21.12 -6.66
N ARG A 83 7.79 -20.74 -5.83
CA ARG A 83 9.20 -20.67 -6.24
C ARG A 83 9.80 -22.02 -6.61
N ASP A 84 9.28 -23.13 -6.05
CA ASP A 84 9.69 -24.49 -6.43
C ASP A 84 9.37 -24.80 -7.91
N LEU A 85 8.45 -24.04 -8.49
CA LEU A 85 8.09 -24.10 -9.90
C LEU A 85 8.53 -22.84 -10.67
N GLY A 86 9.59 -22.17 -10.23
CA GLY A 86 10.13 -20.98 -10.89
C GLY A 86 9.18 -19.78 -10.94
N ARG A 87 8.10 -19.77 -10.15
CA ARG A 87 7.14 -18.67 -10.08
C ARG A 87 7.43 -17.76 -8.90
N ASP A 88 7.05 -16.54 -9.01
CA ASP A 88 7.12 -15.57 -7.92
C ASP A 88 5.77 -15.45 -7.19
N TYR A 89 5.73 -14.59 -6.16
CA TYR A 89 4.48 -14.29 -5.44
C TYR A 89 3.65 -13.18 -6.10
N GLN A 90 4.09 -12.59 -7.21
CA GLN A 90 3.38 -11.47 -7.85
C GLN A 90 2.02 -11.89 -8.39
N ALA A 91 1.97 -13.09 -9.00
CA ALA A 91 0.72 -13.63 -9.53
C ALA A 91 -0.21 -14.24 -8.47
N VAL A 92 0.25 -14.41 -7.21
CA VAL A 92 -0.54 -15.07 -6.15
C VAL A 92 -1.72 -14.21 -5.72
N ILE A 93 -1.52 -12.91 -5.61
CA ILE A 93 -2.59 -11.97 -5.25
C ILE A 93 -2.82 -11.01 -6.41
N ARG A 94 -3.96 -11.17 -7.08
CA ARG A 94 -4.44 -10.27 -8.14
C ARG A 94 -5.62 -9.47 -7.62
N VAL A 95 -5.69 -8.20 -7.99
CA VAL A 95 -6.72 -7.28 -7.53
C VAL A 95 -7.75 -7.05 -8.63
N ASN A 96 -9.02 -7.30 -8.29
CA ASN A 96 -10.19 -6.99 -9.12
C ASN A 96 -11.34 -6.48 -8.22
N SER A 97 -12.53 -6.30 -8.77
CA SER A 97 -13.72 -5.82 -8.04
C SER A 97 -14.14 -6.70 -6.84
N GLN A 98 -13.69 -7.97 -6.79
CA GLN A 98 -13.95 -8.88 -5.68
C GLN A 98 -12.82 -8.92 -4.64
N SER A 99 -11.73 -8.23 -4.91
CA SER A 99 -10.58 -8.18 -4.02
C SER A 99 -10.88 -7.23 -2.87
N GLY A 100 -10.70 -7.72 -1.65
CA GLY A 100 -10.89 -6.91 -0.45
C GLY A 100 -9.66 -6.05 -0.13
N LYS A 101 -9.78 -5.25 0.94
CA LYS A 101 -8.71 -4.36 1.44
C LYS A 101 -7.35 -5.05 1.65
N GLY A 102 -7.36 -6.35 2.00
CA GLY A 102 -6.13 -7.11 2.22
C GLY A 102 -5.31 -7.32 0.95
N GLY A 103 -5.95 -7.51 -0.20
CA GLY A 103 -5.27 -7.65 -1.49
C GLY A 103 -4.61 -6.35 -1.95
N VAL A 104 -5.35 -5.24 -1.86
CA VAL A 104 -4.84 -3.91 -2.20
C VAL A 104 -3.65 -3.54 -1.31
N ALA A 105 -3.78 -3.74 0.01
CA ALA A 105 -2.72 -3.45 0.97
C ALA A 105 -1.47 -4.32 0.72
N PHE A 106 -1.66 -5.61 0.41
CA PHE A 106 -0.54 -6.50 0.10
C PHE A 106 0.24 -6.07 -1.14
N VAL A 107 -0.44 -5.66 -2.20
CA VAL A 107 0.21 -5.20 -3.43
C VAL A 107 1.08 -3.98 -3.16
N LEU A 108 0.57 -2.99 -2.43
CA LEU A 108 1.34 -1.79 -2.10
C LEU A 108 2.51 -2.08 -1.15
N GLU A 109 2.33 -2.97 -0.18
CA GLU A 109 3.39 -3.39 0.74
C GLU A 109 4.51 -4.13 0.00
N ARG A 110 4.15 -5.08 -0.87
CA ARG A 110 5.11 -5.91 -1.62
C ARG A 110 5.90 -5.12 -2.65
N ASP A 111 5.20 -4.30 -3.46
CA ASP A 111 5.80 -3.67 -4.65
C ASP A 111 6.41 -2.29 -4.34
N TYR A 112 5.88 -1.61 -3.31
CA TYR A 112 6.28 -0.23 -2.98
C TYR A 112 6.73 -0.06 -1.53
N GLY A 113 6.68 -1.11 -0.70
CA GLY A 113 7.05 -1.05 0.71
C GLY A 113 6.06 -0.27 1.58
N LEU A 114 4.87 0.05 1.09
CA LEU A 114 3.87 0.89 1.75
C LEU A 114 3.00 0.08 2.71
N ILE A 115 3.24 0.22 4.01
CA ILE A 115 2.48 -0.45 5.07
C ILE A 115 1.32 0.44 5.50
N LEU A 116 0.19 0.30 4.83
CA LEU A 116 -0.98 1.15 5.08
C LEU A 116 -1.63 0.88 6.44
N PRO A 117 -2.03 1.91 7.21
CA PRO A 117 -2.89 1.75 8.37
C PRO A 117 -4.27 1.22 7.95
N ARG A 118 -4.92 0.49 8.87
CA ARG A 118 -6.15 -0.25 8.57
C ARG A 118 -7.28 0.62 8.01
N TRP A 119 -7.43 1.85 8.49
CA TRP A 119 -8.45 2.76 8.01
C TRP A 119 -8.21 3.16 6.54
N MET A 120 -6.95 3.42 6.17
CA MET A 120 -6.58 3.75 4.79
C MET A 120 -6.73 2.56 3.83
N GLN A 121 -6.43 1.33 4.31
CA GLN A 121 -6.69 0.11 3.53
C GLN A 121 -8.17 -0.01 3.12
N VAL A 122 -9.09 0.41 4.01
CA VAL A 122 -10.54 0.38 3.73
C VAL A 122 -10.92 1.44 2.68
N GLU A 123 -10.44 2.66 2.84
CA GLU A 123 -10.73 3.77 1.92
C GLU A 123 -10.16 3.50 0.52
N LEU A 124 -8.89 3.11 0.45
CA LEU A 124 -8.25 2.79 -0.83
C LEU A 124 -8.92 1.60 -1.53
N ALA A 125 -9.30 0.56 -0.79
CA ALA A 125 -10.00 -0.58 -1.38
C ALA A 125 -11.33 -0.19 -2.04
N GLN A 126 -12.06 0.78 -1.46
CA GLN A 126 -13.29 1.29 -2.08
C GLN A 126 -13.02 2.09 -3.36
N ILE A 127 -11.90 2.82 -3.41
CA ILE A 127 -11.47 3.56 -4.60
C ILE A 127 -11.10 2.57 -5.71
N VAL A 128 -10.24 1.60 -5.41
CA VAL A 128 -9.80 0.56 -6.35
C VAL A 128 -10.99 -0.28 -6.84
N GLN A 129 -11.94 -0.61 -5.96
CA GLN A 129 -13.14 -1.35 -6.35
C GLN A 129 -13.97 -0.58 -7.37
N ARG A 130 -14.22 0.71 -7.14
CA ARG A 130 -14.97 1.57 -8.10
C ARG A 130 -14.28 1.66 -9.45
N GLU A 131 -12.97 1.79 -9.47
CA GLU A 131 -12.17 1.79 -10.71
C GLU A 131 -12.29 0.46 -11.45
N SER A 132 -12.13 -0.67 -10.74
CA SER A 132 -12.25 -2.01 -11.33
C SER A 132 -13.64 -2.32 -11.87
N GLU A 133 -14.69 -1.80 -11.24
CA GLU A 133 -16.07 -1.93 -11.72
C GLU A 133 -16.31 -1.11 -12.99
N ALA A 134 -15.65 0.04 -13.14
CA ALA A 134 -15.76 0.88 -14.34
C ALA A 134 -15.06 0.24 -15.54
N ASP A 135 -13.87 -0.36 -15.35
CA ASP A 135 -13.06 -0.96 -16.41
C ASP A 135 -13.35 -2.46 -16.62
N SER A 136 -14.17 -3.08 -15.77
CA SER A 136 -14.54 -4.51 -15.83
C SER A 136 -13.34 -5.48 -15.86
N GLY A 137 -12.23 -5.14 -15.20
CA GLY A 137 -10.97 -5.88 -15.29
C GLY A 137 -10.18 -6.00 -13.99
N GLU A 138 -9.01 -6.62 -14.13
CA GLU A 138 -7.98 -6.62 -13.08
C GLU A 138 -7.26 -5.27 -13.08
N ILE A 139 -6.90 -4.79 -11.88
CA ILE A 139 -6.13 -3.57 -11.71
C ILE A 139 -4.68 -3.94 -11.35
N GLY A 140 -3.74 -3.50 -12.17
CA GLY A 140 -2.31 -3.70 -11.94
C GLY A 140 -1.78 -2.88 -10.74
N SER A 141 -0.63 -3.31 -10.22
CA SER A 141 -0.01 -2.66 -9.05
C SER A 141 0.34 -1.19 -9.31
N GLU A 142 0.79 -0.86 -10.52
CA GLU A 142 1.08 0.52 -10.91
C GLU A 142 -0.17 1.42 -10.83
N ARG A 143 -1.32 0.94 -11.28
CA ARG A 143 -2.58 1.70 -11.21
C ARG A 143 -3.07 1.84 -9.78
N ILE A 144 -2.93 0.78 -8.95
CA ILE A 144 -3.25 0.85 -7.51
C ILE A 144 -2.39 1.90 -6.82
N HIS A 145 -1.09 1.93 -7.12
CA HIS A 145 -0.18 2.93 -6.59
C HIS A 145 -0.53 4.34 -7.08
N ALA A 146 -0.85 4.51 -8.36
CA ALA A 146 -1.31 5.79 -8.90
C ALA A 146 -2.57 6.29 -8.20
N LEU A 147 -3.58 5.44 -8.00
CA LEU A 147 -4.80 5.78 -7.26
C LEU A 147 -4.49 6.18 -5.80
N PHE A 148 -3.57 5.47 -5.15
CA PHE A 148 -3.12 5.83 -3.82
C PHE A 148 -2.49 7.24 -3.79
N MET A 149 -1.59 7.53 -4.70
CA MET A 149 -0.94 8.83 -4.81
C MET A 149 -1.94 9.95 -5.16
N GLU A 150 -2.83 9.73 -6.12
CA GLU A 150 -3.84 10.69 -6.57
C GLU A 150 -4.82 11.09 -5.44
N HIS A 151 -5.18 10.13 -4.57
CA HIS A 151 -6.21 10.36 -3.56
C HIS A 151 -5.69 10.76 -2.18
N PHE A 152 -4.46 10.42 -1.82
CA PHE A 152 -3.95 10.60 -0.45
C PHE A 152 -2.61 11.32 -0.39
N ALA A 153 -1.76 11.17 -1.39
CA ALA A 153 -0.48 11.82 -1.39
C ALA A 153 -0.60 13.21 -1.97
N ASP A 154 0.35 13.98 -1.59
CA ASP A 154 0.59 15.37 -1.87
C ASP A 154 -0.06 15.91 -3.14
N SER A 155 -1.07 16.69 -2.94
CA SER A 155 -1.31 17.81 -3.83
C SER A 155 -0.68 19.02 -3.15
N SER A 156 0.41 19.54 -3.69
CA SER A 156 1.07 20.77 -3.23
C SER A 156 0.19 22.03 -3.39
N HIS A 157 -1.10 21.88 -3.58
CA HIS A 157 -2.11 22.91 -3.78
C HIS A 157 -3.38 22.58 -3.02
N PRO A 158 -3.98 23.54 -2.37
CA PRO A 158 -3.58 24.95 -2.25
C PRO A 158 -2.54 25.24 -1.15
N PHE A 159 -2.20 24.24 -0.30
CA PHE A 159 -1.32 24.40 0.86
C PHE A 159 -0.03 23.61 0.69
N ALA A 160 1.10 24.23 0.98
CA ALA A 160 2.41 23.58 0.98
C ALA A 160 3.24 24.02 2.19
N LEU A 161 4.15 23.16 2.67
CA LEU A 161 5.13 23.47 3.70
C LEU A 161 6.44 23.86 3.03
N GLU A 162 6.90 25.09 3.28
CA GLU A 162 8.20 25.58 2.79
C GLU A 162 9.33 25.33 3.81
N GLY A 163 9.01 25.47 5.08
CA GLY A 163 9.97 25.23 6.14
C GLY A 163 9.35 25.41 7.52
N TYR A 164 10.07 25.00 8.54
CA TYR A 164 9.63 25.19 9.90
C TYR A 164 10.81 25.29 10.86
N ARG A 165 10.53 25.85 12.04
CA ARG A 165 11.38 25.81 13.21
C ARG A 165 10.61 25.19 14.36
N LEU A 166 11.19 24.16 14.98
CA LEU A 166 10.62 23.46 16.12
C LEU A 166 11.56 23.59 17.30
N ASP A 167 11.07 24.17 18.38
CA ASP A 167 11.77 24.32 19.65
C ASP A 167 10.98 23.57 20.74
N ARG A 168 11.68 22.95 21.69
CA ARG A 168 11.05 22.33 22.86
C ARG A 168 11.32 23.14 24.11
N ARG A 169 10.24 23.58 24.78
CA ARG A 169 10.32 24.40 26.02
C ARG A 169 9.42 23.78 27.10
N ASP A 170 9.99 23.45 28.22
CA ASP A 170 9.26 22.88 29.36
C ASP A 170 8.40 21.66 29.01
N GLY A 171 8.85 20.81 28.08
CA GLY A 171 8.14 19.63 27.63
C GLY A 171 7.11 19.88 26.54
N ILE A 172 6.88 21.11 26.14
CA ILE A 172 5.94 21.52 25.08
C ILE A 172 6.71 21.87 23.81
N ASP A 173 6.28 21.36 22.69
CA ASP A 173 6.80 21.72 21.38
C ASP A 173 6.19 23.05 20.92
N VAL A 174 7.03 23.95 20.49
CA VAL A 174 6.66 25.27 19.94
C VAL A 174 7.09 25.28 18.48
N ILE A 175 6.15 25.45 17.59
CA ILE A 175 6.43 25.48 16.15
C ILE A 175 6.20 26.87 15.57
N GLU A 176 7.09 27.25 14.67
CA GLU A 176 6.91 28.32 13.69
C GLU A 176 7.07 27.71 12.30
N ALA A 177 6.02 27.66 11.51
CA ALA A 177 6.03 27.06 10.19
C ALA A 177 5.73 28.11 9.10
N GLN A 178 6.49 28.04 8.02
CA GLN A 178 6.25 28.82 6.80
C GLN A 178 5.44 27.94 5.85
N VAL A 179 4.24 28.37 5.55
CA VAL A 179 3.31 27.68 4.65
C VAL A 179 2.95 28.56 3.49
N VAL A 180 2.72 27.92 2.34
CA VAL A 180 2.07 28.57 1.19
C VAL A 180 0.58 28.29 1.28
N SER A 181 -0.23 29.33 1.19
CA SER A 181 -1.68 29.23 1.11
C SER A 181 -2.16 30.03 -0.09
N SER A 182 -2.71 29.34 -1.10
CA SER A 182 -3.19 29.98 -2.33
C SER A 182 -2.15 30.90 -2.99
N GLY A 183 -0.89 30.48 -3.01
CA GLY A 183 0.23 31.22 -3.61
C GLY A 183 0.81 32.34 -2.76
N ARG A 184 0.40 32.45 -1.48
CA ARG A 184 0.94 33.44 -0.53
C ARG A 184 1.73 32.73 0.58
N PHE A 185 2.88 33.31 0.93
CA PHE A 185 3.67 32.86 2.07
C PHE A 185 3.07 33.40 3.36
N GLU A 186 2.81 32.50 4.30
CA GLU A 186 2.29 32.83 5.61
C GLU A 186 3.11 32.13 6.69
N THR A 187 3.31 32.78 7.82
CA THR A 187 3.96 32.18 9.00
C THR A 187 2.89 31.89 10.02
N ILE A 188 2.78 30.61 10.39
CA ILE A 188 1.86 30.15 11.43
C ILE A 188 2.65 29.67 12.64
N GLN A 189 2.09 29.88 13.85
CA GLN A 189 2.73 29.50 15.10
C GLN A 189 1.74 28.76 16.00
N GLY A 190 2.25 27.76 16.71
CA GLY A 190 1.44 26.96 17.63
C GLY A 190 2.27 26.18 18.62
N THR A 191 1.60 25.60 19.58
CA THR A 191 2.19 24.78 20.64
C THR A 191 1.43 23.47 20.80
N GLY A 192 2.10 22.39 21.22
CA GLY A 192 1.51 21.09 21.48
C GLY A 192 2.43 20.19 22.29
N GLU A 193 1.93 19.04 22.74
CA GLU A 193 2.75 18.04 23.43
C GLU A 193 3.73 17.32 22.47
N GLY A 194 3.50 17.44 21.14
CA GLY A 194 4.34 16.94 20.07
C GLY A 194 4.25 17.80 18.82
N ALA A 195 5.18 17.57 17.87
CA ALA A 195 5.33 18.38 16.66
C ALA A 195 4.05 18.42 15.80
N ILE A 196 3.36 17.29 15.65
CA ILE A 196 2.12 17.20 14.86
C ILE A 196 1.01 18.01 15.52
N GLU A 197 0.84 17.90 16.84
CA GLU A 197 -0.16 18.65 17.58
C GLU A 197 0.14 20.16 17.52
N ALA A 198 1.39 20.55 17.72
CA ALA A 198 1.82 21.93 17.61
C ALA A 198 1.49 22.52 16.23
N PHE A 199 1.73 21.76 15.17
CA PHE A 199 1.43 22.17 13.79
C PHE A 199 -0.08 22.25 13.53
N VAL A 200 -0.86 21.28 13.96
CA VAL A 200 -2.34 21.29 13.84
C VAL A 200 -2.93 22.48 14.60
N ASN A 201 -2.44 22.77 15.81
CA ASN A 201 -2.87 23.93 16.61
C ASN A 201 -2.46 25.26 15.95
N ALA A 202 -1.27 25.33 15.34
CA ALA A 202 -0.84 26.50 14.56
C ALA A 202 -1.80 26.77 13.39
N TRP A 203 -2.15 25.71 12.65
CA TRP A 203 -3.08 25.78 11.53
C TRP A 203 -4.49 26.19 11.98
N ALA A 204 -5.02 25.53 13.01
CA ALA A 204 -6.35 25.84 13.56
C ALA A 204 -6.46 27.30 14.03
N SER A 205 -5.39 27.82 14.63
CA SER A 205 -5.33 29.21 15.10
C SER A 205 -5.29 30.22 13.94
N ALA A 206 -4.57 29.87 12.86
CA ALA A 206 -4.43 30.77 11.71
C ALA A 206 -5.67 30.81 10.82
N TYR A 207 -6.34 29.67 10.63
CA TYR A 207 -7.43 29.51 9.64
C TYR A 207 -8.81 29.27 10.26
N GLY A 208 -8.91 29.14 11.59
CA GLY A 208 -10.19 29.04 12.32
C GLY A 208 -10.90 27.69 12.19
N ASN A 209 -10.24 26.66 11.63
CA ASN A 209 -10.81 25.32 11.51
C ASN A 209 -10.75 24.57 12.84
N ARG A 210 -11.74 23.67 13.08
CA ARG A 210 -11.63 22.66 14.13
C ARG A 210 -10.94 21.44 13.57
N ILE A 211 -9.72 21.16 13.99
CA ILE A 211 -8.95 20.03 13.51
C ILE A 211 -8.56 19.15 14.69
N ASN A 212 -8.83 17.85 14.56
CA ASN A 212 -8.35 16.83 15.48
C ASN A 212 -7.65 15.72 14.71
N VAL A 213 -6.50 15.29 15.17
CA VAL A 213 -5.84 14.08 14.68
C VAL A 213 -6.62 12.87 15.17
N VAL A 214 -7.14 12.06 14.26
CA VAL A 214 -7.91 10.85 14.57
C VAL A 214 -7.01 9.64 14.65
N ASP A 215 -6.06 9.53 13.72
CA ASP A 215 -5.10 8.44 13.65
C ASP A 215 -3.82 8.93 12.97
N TYR A 216 -2.71 8.32 13.35
CA TYR A 216 -1.39 8.62 12.81
C TYR A 216 -0.53 7.36 12.82
N SER A 217 0.19 7.14 11.73
CA SER A 217 1.26 6.14 11.68
C SER A 217 2.36 6.56 10.70
N GLU A 218 3.54 6.02 10.91
CA GLU A 218 4.71 6.26 10.08
C GLU A 218 5.57 5.01 9.98
N HIS A 219 6.34 4.90 8.92
CA HIS A 219 7.43 3.93 8.80
C HIS A 219 8.45 4.42 7.77
N THR A 220 9.58 3.75 7.69
CA THR A 220 10.63 4.06 6.72
C THR A 220 10.54 3.14 5.50
N LEU A 221 10.76 3.69 4.32
CA LEU A 221 10.93 2.96 3.06
C LEU A 221 12.42 2.67 2.86
N GLY A 222 12.79 1.40 3.01
CA GLY A 222 14.19 0.98 2.96
C GLY A 222 14.83 0.85 4.34
N THR A 223 16.11 0.41 4.36
CA THR A 223 16.84 0.05 5.58
C THR A 223 18.15 0.81 5.74
N ASP A 224 18.51 1.69 4.82
CA ASP A 224 19.74 2.46 4.85
C ASP A 224 19.53 3.88 5.44
N THR A 225 20.63 4.61 5.61
CA THR A 225 20.62 5.99 6.15
C THR A 225 19.99 7.02 5.20
N SER A 226 19.68 6.65 3.97
CA SER A 226 18.98 7.45 2.97
C SER A 226 17.50 7.09 2.87
N ALA A 227 17.02 6.17 3.72
CA ALA A 227 15.63 5.75 3.74
C ALA A 227 14.67 6.92 3.91
N GLU A 228 13.64 6.95 3.09
CA GLU A 228 12.58 7.95 3.15
C GLU A 228 11.53 7.54 4.18
N ALA A 229 11.05 8.47 4.97
CA ALA A 229 9.91 8.25 5.87
C ALA A 229 8.62 8.50 5.11
N VAL A 230 7.62 7.67 5.36
CA VAL A 230 6.25 7.88 4.93
C VAL A 230 5.37 8.06 6.17
N ALA A 231 4.56 9.11 6.17
CA ALA A 231 3.61 9.42 7.24
C ALA A 231 2.17 9.36 6.71
N TYR A 232 1.29 8.78 7.50
CA TYR A 232 -0.14 8.64 7.24
C TYR A 232 -0.91 9.36 8.34
N VAL A 233 -1.78 10.28 7.96
CA VAL A 233 -2.57 11.07 8.91
C VAL A 233 -4.05 10.98 8.55
N GLN A 234 -4.89 10.71 9.53
CA GLN A 234 -6.33 10.91 9.41
C GLN A 234 -6.76 12.06 10.33
N LEU A 235 -7.34 13.08 9.73
CA LEU A 235 -7.86 14.25 10.43
C LEU A 235 -9.40 14.22 10.49
N ASN A 236 -9.94 14.82 11.53
CA ASN A 236 -11.31 15.31 11.55
C ASN A 236 -11.29 16.84 11.44
N ILE A 237 -11.78 17.37 10.32
CA ILE A 237 -11.78 18.79 10.00
C ILE A 237 -13.23 19.24 9.95
N ASP A 238 -13.67 20.07 10.92
CA ASP A 238 -15.04 20.57 11.05
C ASP A 238 -16.12 19.47 11.04
N GLY A 239 -15.79 18.28 11.59
CA GLY A 239 -16.70 17.13 11.64
C GLY A 239 -16.59 16.16 10.47
N GLN A 240 -15.79 16.46 9.46
CA GLN A 240 -15.54 15.58 8.31
C GLN A 240 -14.17 14.93 8.41
N ARG A 241 -14.07 13.62 8.08
CA ARG A 241 -12.80 12.91 8.02
C ARG A 241 -12.12 13.16 6.70
N SER A 242 -10.82 13.35 6.76
CA SER A 242 -9.92 13.44 5.62
C SER A 242 -8.63 12.71 5.92
N ALA A 243 -8.00 12.17 4.89
CA ALA A 243 -6.77 11.42 4.97
C ALA A 243 -5.67 12.10 4.14
N GLY A 244 -4.43 11.99 4.59
CA GLY A 244 -3.27 12.48 3.86
C GLY A 244 -2.04 11.62 4.10
N VAL A 245 -1.20 11.56 3.08
CA VAL A 245 0.07 10.84 3.08
C VAL A 245 1.15 11.75 2.54
N ALA A 246 2.33 11.69 3.12
CA ALA A 246 3.48 12.37 2.57
C ALA A 246 4.78 11.61 2.82
N PHE A 247 5.75 11.92 2.00
CA PHE A 247 7.08 11.33 2.00
C PHE A 247 8.11 12.42 2.24
N ASP A 248 9.09 12.13 3.09
CA ASP A 248 10.23 13.01 3.32
C ASP A 248 11.37 12.21 3.95
N ARG A 249 12.61 12.69 3.82
CA ARG A 249 13.75 12.09 4.53
C ARG A 249 13.71 12.34 6.02
N GLU A 250 13.04 13.39 6.43
CA GLU A 250 12.86 13.76 7.83
C GLU A 250 11.43 13.42 8.28
N THR A 251 11.31 12.55 9.27
CA THR A 251 10.02 12.05 9.77
C THR A 251 9.05 13.16 10.17
N VAL A 252 9.55 14.20 10.83
CA VAL A 252 8.72 15.33 11.27
C VAL A 252 8.19 16.12 10.08
N SER A 253 9.03 16.34 9.05
CA SER A 253 8.62 16.96 7.78
C SER A 253 7.56 16.13 7.06
N ALA A 254 7.76 14.80 6.96
CA ALA A 254 6.78 13.89 6.38
C ALA A 254 5.42 13.99 7.10
N SER A 255 5.44 14.04 8.44
CA SER A 255 4.25 14.14 9.27
C SER A 255 3.47 15.44 9.03
N MET A 256 4.15 16.59 9.00
CA MET A 256 3.52 17.88 8.73
C MET A 256 2.98 17.98 7.31
N ARG A 257 3.73 17.45 6.34
CA ARG A 257 3.28 17.37 4.93
C ARG A 257 2.06 16.47 4.79
N ALA A 258 1.97 15.36 5.52
CA ALA A 258 0.80 14.49 5.56
C ALA A 258 -0.44 15.20 6.13
N VAL A 259 -0.26 16.05 7.17
CA VAL A 259 -1.33 16.93 7.66
C VAL A 259 -1.82 17.88 6.56
N LEU A 260 -0.90 18.53 5.84
CA LEU A 260 -1.26 19.42 4.72
C LEU A 260 -1.92 18.67 3.56
N ALA A 261 -1.45 17.46 3.22
CA ALA A 261 -2.09 16.62 2.22
C ALA A 261 -3.55 16.31 2.60
N SER A 262 -3.81 15.97 3.87
CA SER A 262 -5.17 15.78 4.38
C SER A 262 -6.04 17.05 4.28
N LEU A 263 -5.47 18.22 4.59
CA LEU A 263 -6.17 19.52 4.46
C LEU A 263 -6.48 19.84 2.99
N ASN A 264 -5.55 19.59 2.09
CA ASN A 264 -5.72 19.76 0.64
C ASN A 264 -6.83 18.86 0.09
N CYS A 265 -6.82 17.57 0.47
CA CYS A 265 -7.90 16.63 0.09
C CYS A 265 -9.27 17.10 0.57
N ALA A 266 -9.36 17.58 1.82
CA ALA A 266 -10.63 18.11 2.36
C ALA A 266 -11.12 19.35 1.61
N GLN A 267 -10.22 20.23 1.20
CA GLN A 267 -10.60 21.43 0.45
C GLN A 267 -11.03 21.11 -0.98
N LEU A 268 -10.34 20.20 -1.67
CA LEU A 268 -10.74 19.72 -2.99
C LEU A 268 -12.12 19.06 -2.95
N ALA A 269 -12.41 18.24 -1.96
CA ALA A 269 -13.71 17.62 -1.78
C ALA A 269 -14.84 18.66 -1.57
N ARG A 270 -14.57 19.74 -0.81
CA ARG A 270 -15.54 20.86 -0.63
C ARG A 270 -15.77 21.68 -1.89
N ALA A 271 -14.75 21.82 -2.74
CA ALA A 271 -14.86 22.54 -4.01
C ALA A 271 -15.61 21.76 -5.09
N ALA A 272 -15.67 20.42 -4.96
CA ALA A 272 -16.34 19.52 -5.89
C ALA A 272 -17.82 19.21 -5.50
N ALA A 273 -18.26 19.57 -4.28
CA ALA A 273 -19.62 19.37 -3.76
C ALA A 273 -20.51 20.58 -3.99
#